data_08041fdb4771ee841ae5ede91e8992e6
#
_entry.id   08041fdb4771ee841ae5ede91e8992e6
#
_cell.length_a   1.000
_cell.length_b   1.000
_cell.length_c   1.000
_cell.angle_alpha   90.00
_cell.angle_beta   90.00
_cell.angle_gamma   90.00
#
_symmetry.space_group_name_H-M   'P 1'
#
loop_
_entity.id
_entity.type
_entity.pdbx_description
1 polymer ?
#
loop_
_entity_poly.entity_id
_entity_poly.type
_entity_poly.pdbx_seq_one_letter_code
_entity_poly.pdbx_strand_id
1 'polypeptide(L)'
;EIGTGAFLLKMKNRGHRTGMVTLTTGDMGNGSPEVRREETRRAARDLKLDALEILDLGDTRLEDTHASRVAVASLVRKYRPEIVLAPYYGLEPGRGRGHADHIICGQTVTHGVNFAHLEKYPAEGQPHAVKKMMYYFLPPFMKPTFIVPVDEEFPLAIQALANHSSQFDRRDRPKFFPTRLEATASYLGAQIGARYGQAFYVQDVLKGEDPLTLFP
;
A
#
# COMPACT_ATOMS: atom_id res chain seq x y z
N GLU A 1 -5.45 1.62 0.27
CA GLU A 1 -6.13 0.33 0.12
C GLU A 1 -6.31 -0.11 -1.33
N ILE A 2 -6.30 0.81 -2.29
CA ILE A 2 -6.49 0.52 -3.73
C ILE A 2 -5.53 -0.58 -4.23
N GLY A 3 -4.25 -0.49 -3.86
CA GLY A 3 -3.22 -1.41 -4.35
C GLY A 3 -3.02 -2.67 -3.51
N THR A 4 -3.52 -2.70 -2.27
CA THR A 4 -3.14 -3.73 -1.28
C THR A 4 -4.28 -4.20 -0.38
N GLY A 5 -5.48 -3.61 -0.48
CA GLY A 5 -6.58 -3.88 0.44
C GLY A 5 -6.97 -5.36 0.52
N ALA A 6 -7.08 -6.03 -0.63
CA ALA A 6 -7.42 -7.45 -0.66
C ALA A 6 -6.30 -8.31 -0.05
N PHE A 7 -5.03 -7.99 -0.33
CA PHE A 7 -3.89 -8.67 0.31
C PHE A 7 -3.89 -8.49 1.84
N LEU A 8 -4.11 -7.26 2.32
CA LEU A 8 -4.16 -7.00 3.76
C LEU A 8 -5.29 -7.78 4.44
N LEU A 9 -6.47 -7.80 3.84
CA LEU A 9 -7.60 -8.57 4.33
C LEU A 9 -7.30 -10.08 4.33
N LYS A 10 -6.66 -10.60 3.28
CA LYS A 10 -6.21 -12.00 3.23
C LYS A 10 -5.22 -12.32 4.34
N MET A 11 -4.24 -11.45 4.57
CA MET A 11 -3.29 -11.65 5.67
C MET A 11 -3.98 -11.60 7.02
N LYS A 12 -4.94 -10.70 7.22
CA LYS A 12 -5.78 -10.66 8.41
C LYS A 12 -6.56 -11.95 8.63
N ASN A 13 -7.20 -12.48 7.58
CA ASN A 13 -7.93 -13.75 7.63
C ASN A 13 -7.02 -14.95 7.96
N ARG A 14 -5.73 -14.85 7.67
CA ARG A 14 -4.70 -15.84 8.01
C ARG A 14 -4.11 -15.65 9.42
N GLY A 15 -4.64 -14.74 10.22
CA GLY A 15 -4.22 -14.51 11.60
C GLY A 15 -3.04 -13.54 11.77
N HIS A 16 -2.58 -12.90 10.69
CA HIS A 16 -1.54 -11.87 10.79
C HIS A 16 -2.11 -10.53 11.26
N ARG A 17 -1.31 -9.75 11.97
CA ARG A 17 -1.65 -8.35 12.25
C ARG A 17 -1.38 -7.49 11.04
N THR A 18 -2.34 -6.64 10.69
CA THR A 18 -2.25 -5.76 9.52
C THR A 18 -2.52 -4.31 9.91
N GLY A 19 -1.85 -3.38 9.24
CA GLY A 19 -2.05 -1.96 9.46
C GLY A 19 -1.84 -1.15 8.19
N MET A 20 -2.31 0.09 8.24
CA MET A 20 -2.17 1.06 7.16
C MET A 20 -1.69 2.39 7.71
N VAL A 21 -0.82 3.03 6.96
CA VAL A 21 -0.39 4.41 7.17
C VAL A 21 -0.71 5.19 5.91
N THR A 22 -1.42 6.32 6.04
CA THR A 22 -1.53 7.31 4.98
C THR A 22 -0.61 8.48 5.31
N LEU A 23 0.21 8.92 4.36
CA LEU A 23 1.15 10.02 4.58
C LEU A 23 0.49 11.39 4.41
N THR A 24 -0.66 11.44 3.73
CA THR A 24 -1.43 12.67 3.50
C THR A 24 -2.91 12.45 3.80
N THR A 25 -3.65 13.52 4.00
CA THR A 25 -5.10 13.46 4.19
C THR A 25 -5.88 13.36 2.87
N GLY A 26 -5.25 13.65 1.74
CA GLY A 26 -5.91 13.65 0.43
C GLY A 26 -6.86 14.83 0.23
N ASP A 27 -6.60 15.97 0.86
CA ASP A 27 -7.49 17.13 0.96
C ASP A 27 -7.44 18.07 -0.26
N MET A 28 -6.50 17.86 -1.17
CA MET A 28 -6.49 18.54 -2.48
C MET A 28 -7.48 17.93 -3.48
N GLY A 29 -8.06 16.78 -3.14
CA GLY A 29 -9.19 16.19 -3.84
C GLY A 29 -10.54 16.72 -3.36
N ASN A 30 -11.62 15.98 -3.63
CA ASN A 30 -12.93 16.31 -3.10
C ASN A 30 -13.05 15.89 -1.62
N GLY A 31 -13.90 16.60 -0.88
CA GLY A 31 -14.12 16.38 0.54
C GLY A 31 -13.17 17.22 1.41
N SER A 32 -13.62 17.54 2.63
CA SER A 32 -12.74 18.19 3.62
C SER A 32 -11.75 17.18 4.23
N PRO A 33 -10.68 17.64 4.87
CA PRO A 33 -9.76 16.75 5.59
C PRO A 33 -10.48 15.82 6.60
N GLU A 34 -11.53 16.30 7.27
CA GLU A 34 -12.32 15.52 8.23
C GLU A 34 -13.10 14.40 7.53
N VAL A 35 -13.76 14.72 6.40
CA VAL A 35 -14.47 13.74 5.55
C VAL A 35 -13.48 12.66 5.09
N ARG A 36 -12.33 13.06 4.55
CA ARG A 36 -11.30 12.14 4.07
C ARG A 36 -10.77 11.21 5.16
N ARG A 37 -10.52 11.76 6.36
CA ARG A 37 -10.09 10.96 7.53
C ARG A 37 -11.15 9.94 7.94
N GLU A 38 -12.43 10.34 7.94
CA GLU A 38 -13.51 9.41 8.29
C GLU A 38 -13.74 8.35 7.23
N GLU A 39 -13.65 8.68 5.95
CA GLU A 39 -13.68 7.71 4.85
C GLU A 39 -12.56 6.67 4.99
N THR A 40 -11.34 7.12 5.28
CA THR A 40 -10.19 6.24 5.51
C THR A 40 -10.39 5.34 6.73
N ARG A 41 -10.96 5.87 7.83
CA ARG A 41 -11.29 5.04 9.02
C ARG A 41 -12.34 3.98 8.72
N ARG A 42 -13.37 4.32 7.92
CA ARG A 42 -14.39 3.34 7.50
C ARG A 42 -13.78 2.23 6.65
N ALA A 43 -12.99 2.59 5.65
CA ALA A 43 -12.29 1.61 4.81
C ALA A 43 -11.35 0.71 5.64
N ALA A 44 -10.63 1.26 6.62
CA ALA A 44 -9.78 0.47 7.52
C ALA A 44 -10.57 -0.51 8.39
N ARG A 45 -11.77 -0.12 8.87
CA ARG A 45 -12.67 -1.02 9.61
C ARG A 45 -13.17 -2.17 8.74
N ASP A 46 -13.60 -1.89 7.51
CA ASP A 46 -14.09 -2.92 6.57
C ASP A 46 -12.97 -3.90 6.18
N LEU A 47 -11.74 -3.42 6.07
CA LEU A 47 -10.55 -4.25 5.88
C LEU A 47 -10.05 -4.92 7.17
N LYS A 48 -10.72 -4.71 8.31
CA LYS A 48 -10.41 -5.28 9.63
C LYS A 48 -8.95 -5.02 10.07
N LEU A 49 -8.42 -3.85 9.74
CA LEU A 49 -7.04 -3.49 10.07
C LEU A 49 -6.86 -3.34 11.59
N ASP A 50 -5.72 -3.82 12.12
CA ASP A 50 -5.37 -3.71 13.54
C ASP A 50 -4.82 -2.34 13.90
N ALA A 51 -4.29 -1.61 12.92
CA ALA A 51 -3.72 -0.28 13.11
C ALA A 51 -3.99 0.62 11.91
N LEU A 52 -4.27 1.88 12.20
CA LEU A 52 -4.39 2.95 11.21
C LEU A 52 -3.70 4.21 11.74
N GLU A 53 -2.77 4.75 10.96
CA GLU A 53 -2.20 6.07 11.17
C GLU A 53 -2.51 6.96 9.97
N ILE A 54 -2.90 8.19 10.24
CA ILE A 54 -3.16 9.20 9.22
C ILE A 54 -2.27 10.39 9.53
N LEU A 55 -1.19 10.51 8.77
CA LEU A 55 -0.29 11.66 8.83
C LEU A 55 -0.83 12.79 7.97
N ASP A 56 -0.30 13.98 8.19
CA ASP A 56 -0.58 15.16 7.38
C ASP A 56 0.72 15.79 6.91
N LEU A 57 1.38 15.13 5.97
CA LEU A 57 2.63 15.59 5.38
C LEU A 57 2.40 16.46 4.12
N GLY A 58 1.15 16.90 3.91
CA GLY A 58 0.74 17.79 2.82
C GLY A 58 0.40 17.04 1.52
N ASP A 59 -0.90 16.96 1.20
CA ASP A 59 -1.38 16.40 -0.08
C ASP A 59 -0.89 17.26 -1.25
N THR A 60 -0.38 16.63 -2.31
CA THR A 60 0.30 17.24 -3.46
C THR A 60 1.61 17.97 -3.14
N ARG A 61 2.00 18.01 -1.88
CA ARG A 61 3.24 18.65 -1.38
C ARG A 61 4.09 17.69 -0.57
N LEU A 62 3.82 16.38 -0.71
CA LEU A 62 4.61 15.35 -0.06
C LEU A 62 6.05 15.41 -0.58
N GLU A 63 7.02 15.47 0.35
CA GLU A 63 8.43 15.51 0.07
C GLU A 63 9.18 14.44 0.87
N ASP A 64 10.20 13.86 0.24
CA ASP A 64 11.11 12.92 0.90
C ASP A 64 12.18 13.67 1.70
N THR A 65 11.76 14.29 2.79
CA THR A 65 12.61 15.08 3.70
C THR A 65 13.15 14.23 4.86
N HIS A 66 14.11 14.78 5.60
CA HIS A 66 14.55 14.15 6.85
C HIS A 66 13.38 13.98 7.83
N ALA A 67 12.53 14.99 7.98
CA ALA A 67 11.38 14.94 8.89
C ALA A 67 10.36 13.86 8.51
N SER A 68 10.02 13.73 7.22
CA SER A 68 9.10 12.69 6.76
C SER A 68 9.67 11.28 6.94
N ARG A 69 10.98 11.09 6.73
CA ARG A 69 11.68 9.82 6.99
C ARG A 69 11.71 9.47 8.47
N VAL A 70 11.93 10.47 9.35
CA VAL A 70 11.87 10.28 10.81
C VAL A 70 10.47 9.85 11.25
N ALA A 71 9.42 10.48 10.73
CA ALA A 71 8.05 10.10 11.02
C ALA A 71 7.76 8.62 10.63
N VAL A 72 8.17 8.21 9.43
CA VAL A 72 8.03 6.82 8.99
C VAL A 72 8.85 5.86 9.87
N ALA A 73 10.11 6.18 10.16
CA ALA A 73 10.96 5.35 11.02
C ALA A 73 10.38 5.18 12.44
N SER A 74 9.78 6.24 12.99
CA SER A 74 9.10 6.19 14.29
C SER A 74 7.90 5.24 14.27
N LEU A 75 7.10 5.26 13.19
CA LEU A 75 5.99 4.33 13.03
C LEU A 75 6.48 2.88 12.86
N VAL A 76 7.56 2.67 12.13
CA VAL A 76 8.20 1.35 11.99
C VAL A 76 8.66 0.83 13.38
N ARG A 77 9.28 1.66 14.19
CA ARG A 77 9.68 1.31 15.56
C ARG A 77 8.49 1.04 16.48
N LYS A 78 7.42 1.84 16.34
CA LYS A 78 6.18 1.69 17.12
C LYS A 78 5.47 0.37 16.84
N TYR A 79 5.27 0.04 15.57
CA TYR A 79 4.47 -1.12 15.16
C TYR A 79 5.28 -2.38 14.93
N ARG A 80 6.58 -2.26 14.76
CA ARG A 80 7.54 -3.37 14.57
C ARG A 80 7.11 -4.35 13.47
N PRO A 81 6.79 -3.87 12.24
CA PRO A 81 6.34 -4.74 11.17
C PRO A 81 7.46 -5.65 10.68
N GLU A 82 7.12 -6.90 10.33
CA GLU A 82 8.05 -7.79 9.64
C GLU A 82 8.16 -7.46 8.15
N ILE A 83 7.04 -7.03 7.56
CA ILE A 83 6.92 -6.67 6.15
C ILE A 83 6.32 -5.27 6.05
N VAL A 84 6.90 -4.42 5.22
CA VAL A 84 6.33 -3.12 4.84
C VAL A 84 6.02 -3.09 3.37
N LEU A 85 4.83 -2.61 3.03
CA LEU A 85 4.35 -2.40 1.67
C LEU A 85 4.44 -0.92 1.33
N ALA A 86 4.99 -0.59 0.17
CA ALA A 86 5.07 0.77 -0.34
C ALA A 86 4.70 0.84 -1.82
N PRO A 87 4.21 1.97 -2.34
CA PRO A 87 4.10 2.17 -3.78
C PRO A 87 5.45 2.03 -4.47
N TYR A 88 5.48 1.41 -5.66
CA TYR A 88 6.69 1.40 -6.47
C TYR A 88 7.02 2.82 -6.95
N TYR A 89 8.28 3.22 -6.82
CA TYR A 89 8.71 4.61 -7.05
C TYR A 89 9.73 4.78 -8.18
N GLY A 90 10.12 3.72 -8.85
CA GLY A 90 11.08 3.78 -9.97
C GLY A 90 10.48 4.31 -11.28
N LEU A 91 9.56 5.27 -11.20
CA LEU A 91 8.88 5.88 -12.35
C LEU A 91 8.89 7.41 -12.24
N GLU A 92 8.96 8.05 -13.41
CA GLU A 92 8.65 9.47 -13.50
C GLU A 92 7.13 9.71 -13.32
N PRO A 93 6.70 10.73 -12.55
CA PRO A 93 5.29 11.07 -12.45
C PRO A 93 4.73 11.50 -13.81
N GLY A 94 3.47 11.18 -14.06
CA GLY A 94 2.82 11.58 -15.30
C GLY A 94 1.48 10.92 -15.54
N ARG A 95 0.76 11.43 -16.54
CA ARG A 95 -0.55 10.92 -16.92
C ARG A 95 -0.46 9.42 -17.24
N GLY A 96 -1.17 8.58 -16.47
CA GLY A 96 -1.15 7.12 -16.63
C GLY A 96 0.06 6.41 -16.02
N ARG A 97 1.00 7.13 -15.38
CA ARG A 97 2.21 6.55 -14.76
C ARG A 97 2.17 6.52 -13.23
N GLY A 98 1.19 7.18 -12.61
CA GLY A 98 1.05 7.27 -11.17
C GLY A 98 1.00 8.72 -10.68
N HIS A 99 0.46 8.90 -9.47
CA HIS A 99 0.43 10.19 -8.80
C HIS A 99 1.82 10.51 -8.23
N ALA A 100 2.24 11.77 -8.28
CA ALA A 100 3.54 12.19 -7.75
C ALA A 100 3.72 11.77 -6.27
N ASP A 101 2.69 11.96 -5.45
CA ASP A 101 2.74 11.58 -4.03
C ASP A 101 2.90 10.07 -3.82
N HIS A 102 2.42 9.21 -4.73
CA HIS A 102 2.69 7.77 -4.61
C HIS A 102 4.17 7.46 -4.81
N ILE A 103 4.83 8.15 -5.73
CA ILE A 103 6.27 8.00 -5.99
C ILE A 103 7.06 8.48 -4.78
N ILE A 104 6.77 9.69 -4.29
CA ILE A 104 7.43 10.24 -3.11
C ILE A 104 7.13 9.39 -1.85
N CYS A 105 5.90 8.90 -1.69
CA CYS A 105 5.54 7.96 -0.63
C CYS A 105 6.45 6.72 -0.67
N GLY A 106 6.61 6.10 -1.84
CA GLY A 106 7.49 4.94 -2.02
C GLY A 106 8.93 5.22 -1.60
N GLN A 107 9.49 6.36 -2.00
CA GLN A 107 10.83 6.81 -1.62
C GLN A 107 10.95 7.04 -0.12
N THR A 108 10.05 7.84 0.45
CA THR A 108 10.04 8.21 1.87
C THR A 108 9.92 6.98 2.77
N VAL A 109 9.01 6.06 2.41
CA VAL A 109 8.82 4.81 3.18
C VAL A 109 10.07 3.93 3.09
N THR A 110 10.63 3.77 1.90
CA THR A 110 11.86 2.97 1.71
C THR A 110 13.03 3.51 2.56
N HIS A 111 13.24 4.83 2.54
CA HIS A 111 14.29 5.46 3.32
C HIS A 111 14.02 5.39 4.83
N GLY A 112 12.78 5.69 5.27
CA GLY A 112 12.42 5.61 6.68
C GLY A 112 12.55 4.20 7.26
N VAL A 113 12.15 3.19 6.50
CA VAL A 113 12.33 1.77 6.86
C VAL A 113 13.81 1.43 6.98
N ASN A 114 14.63 1.86 6.00
CA ASN A 114 16.07 1.61 6.02
C ASN A 114 16.77 2.22 7.24
N PHE A 115 16.29 3.38 7.72
CA PHE A 115 16.90 4.04 8.88
C PHE A 115 16.34 3.59 10.22
N ALA A 116 15.19 2.92 10.26
CA ALA A 116 14.50 2.55 11.50
C ALA A 116 15.31 1.63 12.43
N HIS A 117 16.28 0.89 11.91
CA HIS A 117 17.15 0.00 12.70
C HIS A 117 18.37 0.71 13.31
N LEU A 118 18.69 1.94 12.88
CA LEU A 118 19.87 2.68 13.33
C LEU A 118 19.63 3.30 14.71
N GLU A 119 20.39 2.91 15.72
CA GLU A 119 20.24 3.37 17.10
C GLU A 119 20.26 4.90 17.25
N LYS A 120 21.18 5.56 16.55
CA LYS A 120 21.36 7.02 16.64
C LYS A 120 20.42 7.82 15.72
N TYR A 121 19.58 7.15 14.94
CA TYR A 121 18.60 7.85 14.10
C TYR A 121 17.51 8.48 14.99
N PRO A 122 17.16 9.77 14.79
CA PRO A 122 16.29 10.51 15.72
C PRO A 122 14.81 10.14 15.60
N ALA A 123 14.52 8.85 15.43
CA ALA A 123 13.16 8.31 15.40
C ALA A 123 12.75 7.81 16.79
N GLU A 124 11.49 8.02 17.15
CA GLU A 124 10.93 7.56 18.42
C GLU A 124 10.89 6.03 18.50
N GLY A 125 11.06 5.48 19.70
CA GLY A 125 10.97 4.05 19.98
C GLY A 125 12.30 3.31 19.77
N GLN A 126 12.29 2.03 20.13
CA GLN A 126 13.48 1.16 20.01
C GLN A 126 13.75 0.78 18.56
N PRO A 127 15.01 0.71 18.14
CA PRO A 127 15.38 0.29 16.80
C PRO A 127 14.67 -0.99 16.34
N HIS A 128 14.27 -1.01 15.08
CA HIS A 128 13.61 -2.16 14.48
C HIS A 128 14.05 -2.36 13.03
N ALA A 129 14.46 -3.58 12.71
CA ALA A 129 14.78 -3.99 11.35
C ALA A 129 13.56 -4.70 10.71
N VAL A 130 13.06 -4.15 9.61
CA VAL A 130 12.02 -4.77 8.79
C VAL A 130 12.64 -5.93 8.00
N LYS A 131 11.98 -7.09 7.96
CA LYS A 131 12.51 -8.26 7.24
C LYS A 131 12.46 -8.08 5.74
N LYS A 132 11.36 -7.51 5.21
CA LYS A 132 11.16 -7.32 3.76
C LYS A 132 10.37 -6.06 3.43
N MET A 133 10.82 -5.39 2.36
CA MET A 133 10.04 -4.40 1.64
C MET A 133 9.37 -5.05 0.44
N MET A 134 8.10 -4.75 0.23
CA MET A 134 7.34 -5.18 -0.93
C MET A 134 6.73 -3.96 -1.62
N TYR A 135 6.79 -3.90 -2.93
CA TYR A 135 6.28 -2.78 -3.71
C TYR A 135 5.06 -3.18 -4.50
N TYR A 136 4.05 -2.31 -4.50
CA TYR A 136 2.82 -2.42 -5.27
C TYR A 136 2.70 -1.23 -6.27
N PHE A 137 1.64 -1.14 -7.06
CA PHE A 137 1.50 -0.20 -8.18
C PHE A 137 2.62 -0.34 -9.21
N LEU A 138 2.90 -1.58 -9.57
CA LEU A 138 3.93 -1.87 -10.57
C LEU A 138 3.50 -1.35 -11.95
N PRO A 139 4.42 -0.78 -12.73
CA PRO A 139 4.13 -0.39 -14.10
C PRO A 139 3.83 -1.61 -14.98
N PRO A 140 3.00 -1.49 -16.03
CA PRO A 140 2.58 -2.61 -16.86
C PRO A 140 3.72 -3.39 -17.53
N PHE A 141 4.87 -2.75 -17.74
CA PHE A 141 6.06 -3.37 -18.35
C PHE A 141 6.95 -4.10 -17.33
N MET A 142 6.65 -3.96 -16.04
CA MET A 142 7.45 -4.59 -14.99
C MET A 142 6.86 -5.94 -14.61
N LYS A 143 7.67 -6.99 -14.72
CA LYS A 143 7.27 -8.32 -14.23
C LYS A 143 7.25 -8.32 -12.71
N PRO A 144 6.13 -8.72 -12.06
CA PRO A 144 6.11 -8.89 -10.63
C PRO A 144 7.03 -10.02 -10.16
N THR A 145 7.55 -9.92 -8.95
CA THR A 145 8.28 -11.03 -8.32
C THR A 145 7.34 -12.18 -8.01
N PHE A 146 6.14 -11.86 -7.52
CA PHE A 146 5.08 -12.82 -7.26
C PHE A 146 3.70 -12.15 -7.30
N ILE A 147 2.67 -12.98 -7.44
CA ILE A 147 1.27 -12.58 -7.41
C ILE A 147 0.58 -13.39 -6.32
N VAL A 148 -0.22 -12.74 -5.50
CA VAL A 148 -1.03 -13.39 -4.45
C VAL A 148 -2.46 -13.53 -4.95
N PRO A 149 -3.05 -14.76 -4.96
CA PRO A 149 -4.46 -14.94 -5.27
C PRO A 149 -5.33 -14.31 -4.17
N VAL A 150 -6.33 -13.53 -4.56
CA VAL A 150 -7.20 -12.77 -3.64
C VAL A 150 -8.68 -12.88 -4.03
N ASP A 151 -9.10 -14.05 -4.46
CA ASP A 151 -10.42 -14.31 -5.06
C ASP A 151 -11.57 -13.94 -4.10
N GLU A 152 -11.44 -14.29 -2.83
CA GLU A 152 -12.45 -14.04 -1.81
C GLU A 152 -12.37 -12.60 -1.26
N GLU A 153 -11.17 -12.05 -1.16
CA GLU A 153 -10.92 -10.76 -0.54
C GLU A 153 -11.11 -9.57 -1.48
N PHE A 154 -10.91 -9.78 -2.79
CA PHE A 154 -10.98 -8.68 -3.76
C PHE A 154 -12.34 -7.98 -3.79
N PRO A 155 -13.50 -8.68 -3.85
CA PRO A 155 -14.80 -8.02 -3.79
C PRO A 155 -15.01 -7.21 -2.52
N LEU A 156 -14.53 -7.70 -1.37
CA LEU A 156 -14.63 -7.02 -0.08
C LEU A 156 -13.74 -5.77 -0.03
N ALA A 157 -12.55 -5.84 -0.62
CA ALA A 157 -11.66 -4.67 -0.74
C ALA A 157 -12.26 -3.58 -1.64
N ILE A 158 -13.00 -3.94 -2.70
CA ILE A 158 -13.75 -2.99 -3.53
C ILE A 158 -14.88 -2.34 -2.73
N GLN A 159 -15.57 -3.09 -1.87
CA GLN A 159 -16.58 -2.53 -0.97
C GLN A 159 -15.96 -1.55 0.04
N ALA A 160 -14.83 -1.92 0.65
CA ALA A 160 -14.09 -1.03 1.54
C ALA A 160 -13.66 0.27 0.83
N LEU A 161 -13.21 0.17 -0.42
CA LEU A 161 -12.84 1.32 -1.24
C LEU A 161 -14.03 2.26 -1.51
N ALA A 162 -15.25 1.74 -1.61
CA ALA A 162 -16.47 2.54 -1.81
C ALA A 162 -16.76 3.51 -0.65
N ASN A 163 -16.15 3.32 0.54
CA ASN A 163 -16.23 4.30 1.63
C ASN A 163 -15.65 5.67 1.26
N HIS A 164 -14.77 5.75 0.27
CA HIS A 164 -14.25 7.01 -0.25
C HIS A 164 -15.21 7.70 -1.22
N SER A 165 -16.49 7.85 -0.81
CA SER A 165 -17.54 8.39 -1.63
C SER A 165 -17.24 9.79 -2.19
N SER A 166 -16.56 10.64 -1.40
CA SER A 166 -16.13 11.96 -1.86
C SER A 166 -15.23 11.91 -3.11
N GLN A 167 -14.54 10.77 -3.35
CA GLN A 167 -13.66 10.58 -4.50
C GLN A 167 -14.36 9.91 -5.69
N PHE A 168 -15.40 9.13 -5.44
CA PHE A 168 -16.05 8.31 -6.46
C PHE A 168 -17.42 8.84 -6.90
N ASP A 169 -18.16 9.57 -6.04
CA ASP A 169 -19.45 10.17 -6.35
C ASP A 169 -19.33 11.45 -7.20
N ARG A 170 -18.44 11.41 -8.17
CA ARG A 170 -18.24 12.51 -9.11
C ARG A 170 -19.07 12.29 -10.37
N ARG A 171 -19.87 13.28 -10.74
CA ARG A 171 -20.65 13.27 -11.99
C ARG A 171 -19.77 13.20 -13.25
N ASP A 172 -18.53 13.64 -13.15
CA ASP A 172 -17.52 13.70 -14.22
C ASP A 172 -16.58 12.48 -14.27
N ARG A 173 -16.62 11.60 -13.25
CA ARG A 173 -15.87 10.35 -13.26
C ARG A 173 -16.85 9.17 -13.33
N PRO A 174 -17.00 8.56 -14.50
CA PRO A 174 -17.86 7.38 -14.64
C PRO A 174 -17.35 6.23 -13.76
N LYS A 175 -18.21 5.24 -13.54
CA LYS A 175 -17.98 3.94 -12.86
C LYS A 175 -16.74 3.15 -13.38
N PHE A 176 -15.89 3.82 -14.13
CA PHE A 176 -14.72 3.27 -14.81
C PHE A 176 -13.60 2.80 -13.85
N PHE A 177 -13.49 3.43 -12.67
CA PHE A 177 -12.38 3.14 -11.77
C PHE A 177 -12.48 1.74 -11.13
N PRO A 178 -13.62 1.32 -10.55
CA PRO A 178 -13.79 -0.06 -10.08
C PRO A 178 -13.57 -1.10 -11.18
N THR A 179 -14.09 -0.84 -12.39
CA THR A 179 -13.92 -1.72 -13.56
C THR A 179 -12.44 -1.88 -13.94
N ARG A 180 -11.66 -0.79 -13.89
CA ARG A 180 -10.22 -0.85 -14.16
C ARG A 180 -9.46 -1.67 -13.12
N LEU A 181 -9.82 -1.53 -11.84
CA LEU A 181 -9.21 -2.31 -10.76
C LEU A 181 -9.53 -3.79 -10.92
N GLU A 182 -10.77 -4.12 -11.24
CA GLU A 182 -11.20 -5.49 -11.49
C GLU A 182 -10.49 -6.09 -12.70
N ALA A 183 -10.40 -5.36 -13.82
CA ALA A 183 -9.67 -5.81 -15.00
C ALA A 183 -8.19 -6.08 -14.70
N THR A 184 -7.55 -5.22 -13.91
CA THR A 184 -6.15 -5.41 -13.50
C THR A 184 -6.01 -6.64 -12.60
N ALA A 185 -6.88 -6.80 -11.60
CA ALA A 185 -6.84 -7.94 -10.69
C ALA A 185 -7.12 -9.25 -11.42
N SER A 186 -8.06 -9.27 -12.38
CA SER A 186 -8.36 -10.44 -13.22
C SER A 186 -7.19 -10.80 -14.13
N TYR A 187 -6.55 -9.82 -14.75
CA TYR A 187 -5.36 -10.05 -15.58
C TYR A 187 -4.21 -10.67 -14.77
N LEU A 188 -3.99 -10.17 -13.55
CA LEU A 188 -2.96 -10.71 -12.65
C LEU A 188 -3.34 -12.11 -12.14
N GLY A 189 -4.60 -12.32 -11.77
CA GLY A 189 -5.10 -13.62 -11.34
C GLY A 189 -4.94 -14.69 -12.43
N ALA A 190 -5.27 -14.34 -13.67
CA ALA A 190 -5.15 -15.27 -14.81
C ALA A 190 -3.72 -15.81 -15.01
N GLN A 191 -2.68 -15.05 -14.64
CA GLN A 191 -1.29 -15.49 -14.75
C GLN A 191 -0.94 -16.63 -13.76
N ILE A 192 -1.74 -16.81 -12.72
CA ILE A 192 -1.51 -17.80 -11.66
C ILE A 192 -2.68 -18.78 -11.49
N GLY A 193 -3.61 -18.82 -12.46
CA GLY A 193 -4.78 -19.70 -12.40
C GLY A 193 -5.84 -19.30 -11.36
N ALA A 194 -5.85 -18.04 -10.91
CA ALA A 194 -6.83 -17.47 -9.99
C ALA A 194 -7.75 -16.50 -10.72
N ARG A 195 -8.91 -16.18 -10.11
CA ARG A 195 -9.82 -15.17 -10.64
C ARG A 195 -9.26 -13.75 -10.45
N TYR A 196 -8.69 -13.48 -9.28
CA TYR A 196 -8.12 -12.18 -8.94
C TYR A 196 -6.73 -12.34 -8.32
N GLY A 197 -5.80 -11.47 -8.70
CA GLY A 197 -4.46 -11.43 -8.14
C GLY A 197 -4.02 -10.01 -7.77
N GLN A 198 -3.18 -9.91 -6.74
CA GLN A 198 -2.43 -8.70 -6.44
C GLN A 198 -0.94 -8.96 -6.59
N ALA A 199 -0.28 -8.10 -7.36
CA ALA A 199 1.12 -8.25 -7.75
C ALA A 199 2.05 -7.43 -6.87
N PHE A 200 3.20 -8.02 -6.56
CA PHE A 200 4.24 -7.39 -5.76
C PHE A 200 5.62 -7.58 -6.39
N TYR A 201 6.47 -6.59 -6.13
CA TYR A 201 7.88 -6.64 -6.45
C TYR A 201 8.71 -6.61 -5.16
N VAL A 202 9.73 -7.44 -5.10
CA VAL A 202 10.74 -7.47 -4.03
C VAL A 202 12.10 -7.34 -4.70
N GLN A 203 12.94 -6.44 -4.19
CA GLN A 203 14.29 -6.23 -4.74
C GLN A 203 15.25 -7.36 -4.40
N ASP A 204 15.07 -7.96 -3.23
CA ASP A 204 15.96 -9.02 -2.77
C ASP A 204 15.71 -10.33 -3.50
N VAL A 205 16.76 -11.09 -3.69
CA VAL A 205 16.63 -12.50 -4.09
C VAL A 205 15.96 -13.27 -2.95
N LEU A 206 14.89 -13.99 -3.28
CA LEU A 206 14.20 -14.83 -2.30
C LEU A 206 15.02 -16.12 -2.08
N LYS A 207 15.29 -16.45 -0.81
CA LYS A 207 15.94 -17.71 -0.45
C LYS A 207 14.93 -18.86 -0.59
N GLY A 208 15.22 -19.81 -1.46
CA GLY A 208 14.51 -21.07 -1.55
C GLY A 208 15.39 -22.20 -1.00
N GLU A 209 14.92 -22.92 0.01
CA GLU A 209 15.65 -24.07 0.55
C GLU A 209 15.33 -25.36 -0.21
N ASP A 210 14.10 -25.49 -0.68
CA ASP A 210 13.65 -26.56 -1.54
C ASP A 210 12.92 -25.97 -2.77
N PRO A 211 13.48 -26.13 -3.99
CA PRO A 211 12.85 -25.62 -5.20
C PRO A 211 11.43 -26.14 -5.43
N LEU A 212 11.11 -27.37 -4.98
CA LEU A 212 9.77 -27.95 -5.15
C LEU A 212 8.70 -27.19 -4.37
N THR A 213 9.05 -26.49 -3.29
CA THR A 213 8.10 -25.65 -2.54
C THR A 213 7.76 -24.33 -3.24
N LEU A 214 8.50 -23.97 -4.29
CA LEU A 214 8.26 -22.76 -5.08
C LEU A 214 7.24 -22.99 -6.22
N PHE A 215 6.93 -24.24 -6.52
CA PHE A 215 6.04 -24.63 -7.61
C PHE A 215 4.91 -25.49 -7.03
N PRO A 216 3.71 -24.90 -6.78
CA PRO A 216 2.54 -25.60 -6.29
C PRO A 216 2.00 -26.61 -7.30
#